data_4f15bcef341be7523c9a97f941f0deb8
#
_entry.id   4f15bcef341be7523c9a97f941f0deb8
#
_cell.length_a   1.000
_cell.length_b   1.000
_cell.length_c   1.000
_cell.angle_alpha   90.00
_cell.angle_beta   90.00
_cell.angle_gamma   90.00
#
_symmetry.space_group_name_H-M   'P 1'
#
loop_
_entity.id
_entity.type
_entity.pdbx_description
1 polymer ?
#
loop_
_entity_poly.entity_id
_entity_poly.type
_entity_poly.pdbx_seq_one_letter_code
_entity_poly.pdbx_strand_id
1 'polypeptide(L)'
;MSIYKRGDVWWIDVRVGATRRRVRRSSGCTDETQARIVEQSMVAMNRGLTTRSRTRAIIDALAPDESVSLDKIATWYADLLVTEKTSLSRLETQKRMSAISKAVAWLAANSRAAAADDVSPDLAWRYACYFEEARHCSVKTRNAQVGMLHCVWEQLVRHGKATSNPWRLARGARRIAEESHGRAFSADEIGRILEAARALGCEWEGVVTLALYTGLRKRDVETLRWEEVDEAHGLIAKTPGKTARRGIRVAIPMHEAVRRVLADADRSSAFVFPWRAAHPAGQRPKIGDHPFAEVLARAGVVAQAGERISFHCLRHTFVTRLAEAGVAQDVRMRLAGHTNAATSNLYTHDLAASRDAIARLA
;
A
#
# COMPACT_ATOMS: atom_id res chain seq x y z
N MET A 1 -15.48 -31.70 -13.79
CA MET A 1 -14.60 -32.03 -12.66
C MET A 1 -13.28 -32.47 -13.26
N SER A 2 -12.19 -31.85 -12.89
CA SER A 2 -10.89 -32.24 -13.44
C SER A 2 -9.82 -32.01 -12.39
N ILE A 3 -8.92 -32.95 -12.32
CA ILE A 3 -7.63 -32.76 -11.67
C ILE A 3 -6.62 -32.38 -12.77
N TYR A 4 -5.63 -31.59 -12.44
CA TYR A 4 -4.56 -31.21 -13.36
C TYR A 4 -3.26 -31.00 -12.58
N LYS A 5 -2.14 -31.28 -13.22
CA LYS A 5 -0.82 -31.13 -12.62
C LYS A 5 -0.33 -29.67 -12.72
N ARG A 6 0.22 -29.14 -11.63
CA ARG A 6 0.84 -27.83 -11.60
C ARG A 6 2.12 -27.90 -10.76
N GLY A 7 3.27 -27.84 -11.42
CA GLY A 7 4.53 -28.25 -10.80
C GLY A 7 4.48 -29.74 -10.49
N ASP A 8 4.92 -30.14 -9.31
CA ASP A 8 4.93 -31.54 -8.88
C ASP A 8 3.66 -31.98 -8.17
N VAL A 9 2.71 -31.07 -7.95
CA VAL A 9 1.49 -31.32 -7.18
C VAL A 9 0.25 -31.29 -8.08
N TRP A 10 -0.68 -32.22 -7.83
CA TRP A 10 -1.98 -32.25 -8.48
C TRP A 10 -2.96 -31.24 -7.87
N TRP A 11 -3.71 -30.58 -8.71
CA TRP A 11 -4.73 -29.60 -8.35
C TRP A 11 -6.12 -30.12 -8.69
N ILE A 12 -7.08 -29.76 -7.85
CA ILE A 12 -8.48 -30.14 -7.96
C ILE A 12 -9.30 -28.93 -8.39
N ASP A 13 -10.12 -29.11 -9.43
CA ASP A 13 -11.05 -28.11 -9.95
C ASP A 13 -12.47 -28.66 -9.87
N VAL A 14 -13.21 -28.28 -8.84
CA VAL A 14 -14.57 -28.77 -8.59
C VAL A 14 -15.58 -27.63 -8.50
N ARG A 15 -16.82 -27.92 -8.88
CA ARG A 15 -17.95 -27.01 -8.68
C ARG A 15 -18.74 -27.41 -7.46
N VAL A 16 -19.00 -26.47 -6.55
CA VAL A 16 -19.54 -26.71 -5.22
C VAL A 16 -20.85 -25.96 -5.01
N GLY A 17 -21.80 -26.60 -4.31
CA GLY A 17 -23.08 -26.01 -3.89
C GLY A 17 -24.09 -25.84 -5.02
N ALA A 18 -25.32 -25.38 -4.65
CA ALA A 18 -26.42 -25.13 -5.55
C ALA A 18 -26.08 -24.08 -6.63
N THR A 19 -25.23 -23.11 -6.29
CA THR A 19 -24.75 -22.05 -7.19
C THR A 19 -23.63 -22.49 -8.14
N ARG A 20 -23.22 -23.77 -8.11
CA ARG A 20 -22.12 -24.33 -8.92
C ARG A 20 -20.82 -23.52 -8.85
N ARG A 21 -20.51 -22.91 -7.69
CA ARG A 21 -19.29 -22.12 -7.50
C ARG A 21 -18.06 -22.97 -7.78
N ARG A 22 -17.18 -22.48 -8.64
CA ARG A 22 -15.92 -23.14 -8.98
C ARG A 22 -14.92 -22.97 -7.83
N VAL A 23 -14.38 -24.10 -7.35
CA VAL A 23 -13.33 -24.14 -6.33
C VAL A 23 -12.12 -24.83 -6.92
N ARG A 24 -10.99 -24.15 -6.92
CA ARG A 24 -9.69 -24.67 -7.31
C ARG A 24 -8.79 -24.72 -6.09
N ARG A 25 -8.18 -25.87 -5.84
CA ARG A 25 -7.23 -26.02 -4.72
C ARG A 25 -6.21 -27.13 -5.02
N SER A 26 -5.05 -27.08 -4.32
CA SER A 26 -4.11 -28.18 -4.30
C SER A 26 -4.74 -29.42 -3.64
N SER A 27 -4.42 -30.60 -4.15
CA SER A 27 -4.73 -31.87 -3.46
C SER A 27 -3.72 -32.19 -2.35
N GLY A 28 -2.54 -31.57 -2.40
CA GLY A 28 -1.39 -31.92 -1.57
C GLY A 28 -0.66 -33.20 -2.04
N CYS A 29 -1.11 -33.84 -3.11
CA CYS A 29 -0.57 -35.13 -3.56
C CYS A 29 0.28 -34.95 -4.81
N THR A 30 1.39 -35.68 -4.89
CA THR A 30 2.25 -35.79 -6.08
C THR A 30 1.80 -36.92 -7.01
N ASP A 31 1.02 -37.88 -6.49
CA ASP A 31 0.43 -39.00 -7.22
C ASP A 31 -1.00 -38.68 -7.67
N GLU A 32 -1.32 -39.07 -8.91
CA GLU A 32 -2.63 -38.82 -9.51
C GLU A 32 -3.76 -39.58 -8.84
N THR A 33 -3.51 -40.86 -8.48
CA THR A 33 -4.50 -41.72 -7.86
C THR A 33 -4.92 -41.19 -6.50
N GLN A 34 -3.95 -40.74 -5.69
CA GLN A 34 -4.19 -40.11 -4.41
C GLN A 34 -4.97 -38.80 -4.58
N ALA A 35 -4.60 -37.99 -5.56
CA ALA A 35 -5.31 -36.75 -5.86
C ALA A 35 -6.77 -36.96 -6.26
N ARG A 36 -7.08 -38.05 -6.98
CA ARG A 36 -8.45 -38.45 -7.31
C ARG A 36 -9.25 -38.86 -6.09
N ILE A 37 -8.63 -39.54 -5.11
CA ILE A 37 -9.29 -39.91 -3.86
C ILE A 37 -9.65 -38.65 -3.07
N VAL A 38 -8.75 -37.65 -3.02
CA VAL A 38 -9.01 -36.36 -2.38
C VAL A 38 -10.14 -35.62 -3.10
N GLU A 39 -10.15 -35.61 -4.44
CA GLU A 39 -11.23 -34.99 -5.24
C GLU A 39 -12.59 -35.64 -4.91
N GLN A 40 -12.66 -36.99 -4.94
CA GLN A 40 -13.87 -37.73 -4.64
C GLN A 40 -14.36 -37.45 -3.21
N SER A 41 -13.46 -37.41 -2.23
CA SER A 41 -13.79 -37.09 -0.84
C SER A 41 -14.35 -35.69 -0.67
N MET A 42 -13.81 -34.73 -1.40
CA MET A 42 -14.32 -33.34 -1.42
C MET A 42 -15.71 -33.26 -2.07
N VAL A 43 -15.92 -33.97 -3.17
CA VAL A 43 -17.23 -34.07 -3.84
C VAL A 43 -18.26 -34.70 -2.91
N ALA A 44 -17.90 -35.80 -2.24
CA ALA A 44 -18.77 -36.50 -1.27
C ALA A 44 -19.15 -35.57 -0.10
N MET A 45 -18.19 -34.78 0.44
CA MET A 45 -18.44 -33.80 1.47
C MET A 45 -19.44 -32.72 0.99
N ASN A 46 -19.25 -32.22 -0.22
CA ASN A 46 -20.12 -31.22 -0.79
C ASN A 46 -21.54 -31.69 -1.08
N ARG A 47 -21.72 -33.02 -1.24
CA ARG A 47 -23.02 -33.65 -1.41
C ARG A 47 -23.63 -34.11 -0.07
N GLY A 48 -22.98 -33.79 1.06
CA GLY A 48 -23.43 -34.22 2.38
C GLY A 48 -23.24 -35.71 2.67
N LEU A 49 -22.49 -36.43 1.83
CA LEU A 49 -22.27 -37.90 1.96
C LEU A 49 -21.15 -38.22 2.96
N THR A 50 -20.35 -37.26 3.34
CA THR A 50 -19.29 -37.38 4.36
C THR A 50 -19.12 -36.10 5.16
N THR A 51 -18.54 -36.19 6.36
CA THR A 51 -18.28 -35.06 7.23
C THR A 51 -16.98 -34.36 6.84
N ARG A 52 -16.87 -33.06 7.18
CA ARG A 52 -15.65 -32.29 6.98
C ARG A 52 -14.44 -32.88 7.70
N SER A 53 -14.66 -33.42 8.90
CA SER A 53 -13.64 -34.12 9.70
C SER A 53 -13.09 -35.35 8.99
N ARG A 54 -13.98 -36.18 8.43
CA ARG A 54 -13.58 -37.43 7.72
C ARG A 54 -12.83 -37.10 6.41
N THR A 55 -13.30 -36.11 5.67
CA THR A 55 -12.59 -35.63 4.48
C THR A 55 -11.20 -35.11 4.83
N ARG A 56 -11.07 -34.39 5.95
CA ARG A 56 -9.78 -33.91 6.44
C ARG A 56 -8.84 -35.06 6.78
N ALA A 57 -9.31 -36.05 7.52
CA ALA A 57 -8.51 -37.22 7.86
C ALA A 57 -7.98 -37.97 6.62
N ILE A 58 -8.80 -38.08 5.55
CA ILE A 58 -8.37 -38.69 4.28
C ILE A 58 -7.26 -37.85 3.62
N ILE A 59 -7.41 -36.53 3.60
CA ILE A 59 -6.39 -35.60 3.04
C ILE A 59 -5.08 -35.75 3.81
N ASP A 60 -5.14 -35.71 5.13
CA ASP A 60 -3.97 -35.81 6.01
C ASP A 60 -3.24 -37.14 5.90
N ALA A 61 -3.97 -38.24 5.63
CA ALA A 61 -3.39 -39.56 5.42
C ALA A 61 -2.71 -39.75 4.05
N LEU A 62 -3.22 -39.09 3.01
CA LEU A 62 -2.73 -39.22 1.64
C LEU A 62 -1.71 -38.17 1.23
N ALA A 63 -1.76 -37.00 1.86
CA ALA A 63 -0.80 -35.93 1.69
C ALA A 63 -0.11 -35.71 3.04
N PRO A 64 0.98 -36.44 3.33
CA PRO A 64 1.72 -36.24 4.57
C PRO A 64 2.17 -34.79 4.68
N ASP A 65 2.05 -34.27 5.87
CA ASP A 65 2.10 -32.88 6.31
C ASP A 65 3.24 -32.05 5.67
N GLU A 66 2.97 -31.45 4.52
CA GLU A 66 3.81 -30.40 3.96
C GLU A 66 3.44 -29.00 4.51
N SER A 67 2.51 -28.96 5.46
CA SER A 67 2.09 -27.70 6.08
C SER A 67 3.26 -27.06 6.81
N VAL A 68 3.53 -25.81 6.48
CA VAL A 68 4.63 -25.06 7.11
C VAL A 68 4.28 -24.78 8.56
N SER A 69 5.18 -25.12 9.49
CA SER A 69 5.03 -24.75 10.90
C SER A 69 5.01 -23.21 11.06
N LEU A 70 4.24 -22.71 12.01
CA LEU A 70 3.99 -21.27 12.17
C LEU A 70 5.28 -20.45 12.33
N ASP A 71 6.25 -20.98 13.07
CA ASP A 71 7.57 -20.37 13.30
C ASP A 71 8.40 -20.23 12.02
N LYS A 72 8.20 -21.09 11.05
CA LYS A 72 8.90 -21.11 9.75
C LYS A 72 8.22 -20.32 8.64
N ILE A 73 6.99 -19.85 8.82
CA ILE A 73 6.27 -19.12 7.77
C ILE A 73 7.05 -17.87 7.30
N ALA A 74 7.65 -17.14 8.24
CA ALA A 74 8.41 -15.92 7.91
C ALA A 74 9.64 -16.25 7.04
N THR A 75 10.41 -17.25 7.43
CA THR A 75 11.61 -17.70 6.70
C THR A 75 11.21 -18.24 5.32
N TRP A 76 10.24 -19.14 5.28
CA TRP A 76 9.73 -19.69 4.02
C TRP A 76 9.25 -18.58 3.06
N TYR A 77 8.53 -17.58 3.57
CA TYR A 77 8.03 -16.48 2.74
C TYR A 77 9.16 -15.58 2.24
N ALA A 78 10.20 -15.35 3.07
CA ALA A 78 11.38 -14.59 2.66
C ALA A 78 12.13 -15.30 1.52
N ASP A 79 12.35 -16.60 1.65
CA ASP A 79 13.02 -17.43 0.63
C ASP A 79 12.22 -17.46 -0.68
N LEU A 80 10.89 -17.55 -0.59
CA LEU A 80 10.01 -17.49 -1.75
C LEU A 80 10.16 -16.16 -2.51
N LEU A 81 10.20 -15.03 -1.80
CA LEU A 81 10.35 -13.71 -2.42
C LEU A 81 11.67 -13.58 -3.18
N VAL A 82 12.73 -14.20 -2.71
CA VAL A 82 14.03 -14.24 -3.38
C VAL A 82 13.96 -15.15 -4.61
N THR A 83 13.41 -16.34 -4.47
CA THR A 83 13.34 -17.37 -5.52
C THR A 83 12.45 -16.92 -6.70
N GLU A 84 11.28 -16.36 -6.42
CA GLU A 84 10.34 -15.88 -7.45
C GLU A 84 10.72 -14.51 -8.02
N LYS A 85 11.82 -13.88 -7.58
CA LYS A 85 12.23 -12.51 -8.00
C LYS A 85 11.07 -11.54 -7.97
N THR A 86 10.30 -11.54 -6.89
CA THR A 86 9.08 -10.76 -6.80
C THR A 86 9.36 -9.26 -6.88
N SER A 87 8.46 -8.53 -7.54
CA SER A 87 8.57 -7.09 -7.70
C SER A 87 8.08 -6.29 -6.47
N LEU A 88 8.02 -6.89 -5.28
CA LEU A 88 7.62 -6.19 -4.06
C LEU A 88 8.68 -5.16 -3.66
N SER A 89 8.22 -4.00 -3.20
CA SER A 89 9.14 -3.02 -2.62
C SER A 89 9.67 -3.51 -1.27
N ARG A 90 10.87 -3.06 -0.88
CA ARG A 90 11.46 -3.36 0.44
C ARG A 90 10.48 -3.04 1.58
N LEU A 91 9.79 -1.91 1.51
CA LEU A 91 8.81 -1.50 2.52
C LEU A 91 7.61 -2.45 2.58
N GLU A 92 7.10 -2.90 1.44
CA GLU A 92 5.97 -3.85 1.39
C GLU A 92 6.38 -5.21 1.96
N THR A 93 7.59 -5.68 1.64
CA THR A 93 8.16 -6.89 2.22
C THR A 93 8.25 -6.77 3.75
N GLN A 94 8.82 -5.67 4.27
CA GLN A 94 8.91 -5.43 5.71
C GLN A 94 7.54 -5.43 6.40
N LYS A 95 6.53 -4.81 5.78
CA LYS A 95 5.15 -4.82 6.32
C LYS A 95 4.58 -6.23 6.40
N ARG A 96 4.76 -7.06 5.37
CA ARG A 96 4.29 -8.45 5.37
C ARG A 96 5.03 -9.29 6.39
N MET A 97 6.34 -9.14 6.50
CA MET A 97 7.15 -9.83 7.52
C MET A 97 6.69 -9.44 8.94
N SER A 98 6.46 -8.14 9.19
CA SER A 98 5.91 -7.66 10.46
C SER A 98 4.50 -8.20 10.72
N ALA A 99 3.66 -8.35 9.68
CA ALA A 99 2.33 -8.92 9.82
C ALA A 99 2.38 -10.40 10.22
N ILE A 100 3.27 -11.18 9.59
CA ILE A 100 3.51 -12.58 9.93
C ILE A 100 3.96 -12.70 11.38
N SER A 101 5.01 -11.98 11.78
CA SER A 101 5.58 -12.07 13.14
C SER A 101 4.53 -11.77 14.22
N LYS A 102 3.70 -10.76 14.03
CA LYS A 102 2.63 -10.41 14.98
C LYS A 102 1.55 -11.48 15.07
N ALA A 103 1.14 -12.04 13.91
CA ALA A 103 0.13 -13.08 13.88
C ALA A 103 0.65 -14.38 14.51
N VAL A 104 1.86 -14.80 14.15
CA VAL A 104 2.50 -16.01 14.70
C VAL A 104 2.68 -15.90 16.21
N ALA A 105 3.19 -14.77 16.72
CA ALA A 105 3.34 -14.56 18.15
C ALA A 105 2.01 -14.65 18.90
N TRP A 106 0.95 -14.07 18.37
CA TRP A 106 -0.37 -14.15 18.97
C TRP A 106 -0.96 -15.56 18.91
N LEU A 107 -0.84 -16.24 17.76
CA LEU A 107 -1.30 -17.61 17.58
C LEU A 107 -0.63 -18.57 18.55
N ALA A 108 0.68 -18.46 18.73
CA ALA A 108 1.46 -19.27 19.69
C ALA A 108 1.01 -19.04 21.13
N ALA A 109 0.65 -17.81 21.50
CA ALA A 109 0.20 -17.48 22.85
C ALA A 109 -1.27 -17.82 23.13
N ASN A 110 -2.14 -17.87 22.10
CA ASN A 110 -3.60 -17.92 22.29
C ASN A 110 -4.25 -19.15 21.64
N SER A 111 -3.47 -20.08 21.09
CA SER A 111 -3.98 -21.28 20.45
C SER A 111 -2.99 -22.46 20.56
N ARG A 112 -3.42 -23.64 20.12
CA ARG A 112 -2.57 -24.83 19.96
C ARG A 112 -2.15 -25.04 18.50
N ALA A 113 -2.34 -24.02 17.65
CA ALA A 113 -1.95 -24.11 16.26
C ALA A 113 -0.41 -24.18 16.16
N ALA A 114 0.10 -25.21 15.53
CA ALA A 114 1.53 -25.42 15.30
C ALA A 114 1.92 -25.18 13.84
N ALA A 115 0.99 -25.37 12.90
CA ALA A 115 1.21 -25.25 11.47
C ALA A 115 0.18 -24.32 10.80
N ALA A 116 0.44 -23.93 9.55
CA ALA A 116 -0.42 -23.02 8.78
C ALA A 116 -1.85 -23.57 8.62
N ASP A 117 -2.03 -24.86 8.54
CA ASP A 117 -3.33 -25.52 8.39
C ASP A 117 -4.15 -25.60 9.68
N ASP A 118 -3.50 -25.44 10.83
CA ASP A 118 -4.20 -25.39 12.12
C ASP A 118 -4.92 -24.06 12.35
N VAL A 119 -4.60 -23.05 11.54
CA VAL A 119 -5.25 -21.74 11.65
C VAL A 119 -6.63 -21.80 11.02
N SER A 120 -7.67 -21.91 11.86
CA SER A 120 -9.06 -21.88 11.41
C SER A 120 -9.51 -20.46 11.04
N PRO A 121 -10.61 -20.32 10.24
CA PRO A 121 -11.22 -19.02 9.98
C PRO A 121 -11.66 -18.28 11.25
N ASP A 122 -12.14 -19.02 12.26
CA ASP A 122 -12.50 -18.44 13.57
C ASP A 122 -11.27 -17.88 14.30
N LEU A 123 -10.18 -18.63 14.31
CA LEU A 123 -8.94 -18.18 14.93
C LEU A 123 -8.35 -16.96 14.23
N ALA A 124 -8.43 -16.91 12.89
CA ALA A 124 -8.03 -15.75 12.10
C ALA A 124 -8.90 -14.51 12.41
N TRP A 125 -10.21 -14.70 12.60
CA TRP A 125 -11.12 -13.63 13.01
C TRP A 125 -10.81 -13.13 14.42
N ARG A 126 -10.59 -14.01 15.39
CA ARG A 126 -10.20 -13.65 16.76
C ARG A 126 -8.90 -12.84 16.79
N TYR A 127 -7.90 -13.23 15.99
CA TYR A 127 -6.69 -12.41 15.83
C TYR A 127 -7.00 -11.02 15.26
N ALA A 128 -7.87 -10.93 14.26
CA ALA A 128 -8.22 -9.65 13.65
C ALA A 128 -8.89 -8.70 14.65
N CYS A 129 -9.81 -9.21 15.49
CA CYS A 129 -10.44 -8.45 16.56
C CYS A 129 -9.41 -8.00 17.61
N TYR A 130 -8.57 -8.93 18.09
CA TYR A 130 -7.48 -8.61 19.01
C TYR A 130 -6.56 -7.52 18.44
N PHE A 131 -6.17 -7.62 17.17
CA PHE A 131 -5.28 -6.63 16.55
C PHE A 131 -5.91 -5.23 16.52
N GLU A 132 -7.21 -5.13 16.27
CA GLU A 132 -7.96 -3.87 16.29
C GLU A 132 -7.97 -3.27 17.70
N GLU A 133 -8.29 -4.07 18.72
CA GLU A 133 -8.38 -3.65 20.12
C GLU A 133 -7.01 -3.29 20.70
N ALA A 134 -6.05 -4.20 20.62
CA ALA A 134 -4.71 -4.02 21.20
C ALA A 134 -3.92 -2.87 20.57
N ARG A 135 -4.24 -2.48 19.34
CA ARG A 135 -3.58 -1.37 18.63
C ARG A 135 -4.44 -0.11 18.57
N HIS A 136 -5.63 -0.13 19.14
CA HIS A 136 -6.60 0.97 19.05
C HIS A 136 -6.70 1.51 17.61
N CYS A 137 -6.77 0.60 16.64
CA CYS A 137 -6.66 0.97 15.23
C CYS A 137 -8.01 0.89 14.51
N SER A 138 -8.12 1.61 13.39
CA SER A 138 -9.33 1.57 12.57
C SER A 138 -9.52 0.21 11.89
N VAL A 139 -10.77 -0.12 11.56
CA VAL A 139 -11.13 -1.30 10.74
C VAL A 139 -10.33 -1.34 9.43
N LYS A 140 -10.03 -0.18 8.83
CA LYS A 140 -9.19 -0.07 7.65
C LYS A 140 -7.77 -0.60 7.91
N THR A 141 -7.17 -0.25 9.04
CA THR A 141 -5.84 -0.72 9.45
C THR A 141 -5.86 -2.22 9.75
N ARG A 142 -6.88 -2.70 10.48
CA ARG A 142 -7.10 -4.14 10.70
C ARG A 142 -7.21 -4.90 9.38
N ASN A 143 -8.05 -4.42 8.46
CA ASN A 143 -8.24 -5.07 7.15
C ASN A 143 -6.97 -5.05 6.29
N ALA A 144 -6.11 -4.03 6.43
CA ALA A 144 -4.80 -4.01 5.78
C ALA A 144 -3.87 -5.10 6.37
N GLN A 145 -3.84 -5.24 7.70
CA GLN A 145 -3.09 -6.31 8.38
C GLN A 145 -3.54 -7.69 7.93
N VAL A 146 -4.84 -7.97 7.98
CA VAL A 146 -5.45 -9.22 7.52
C VAL A 146 -5.18 -9.44 6.02
N GLY A 147 -5.22 -8.38 5.22
CA GLY A 147 -4.91 -8.44 3.79
C GLY A 147 -3.48 -8.89 3.49
N MET A 148 -2.51 -8.47 4.30
CA MET A 148 -1.12 -8.94 4.19
C MET A 148 -1.00 -10.42 4.52
N LEU A 149 -1.64 -10.88 5.60
CA LEU A 149 -1.68 -12.30 5.98
C LEU A 149 -2.41 -13.15 4.93
N HIS A 150 -3.51 -12.65 4.40
CA HIS A 150 -4.22 -13.29 3.28
C HIS A 150 -3.28 -13.51 2.08
N CYS A 151 -2.50 -12.49 1.68
CA CYS A 151 -1.55 -12.63 0.58
C CYS A 151 -0.47 -13.69 0.86
N VAL A 152 0.02 -13.77 2.09
CA VAL A 152 1.03 -14.78 2.48
C VAL A 152 0.43 -16.18 2.41
N TRP A 153 -0.76 -16.38 3.00
CA TRP A 153 -1.44 -17.71 2.97
C TRP A 153 -1.88 -18.12 1.56
N GLU A 154 -2.21 -17.17 0.66
CA GLU A 154 -2.44 -17.52 -0.75
C GLU A 154 -1.17 -18.11 -1.40
N GLN A 155 0.01 -17.63 -1.01
CA GLN A 155 1.26 -18.24 -1.50
C GLN A 155 1.49 -19.62 -0.87
N LEU A 156 1.25 -19.77 0.44
CA LEU A 156 1.33 -21.10 1.08
C LEU A 156 0.42 -22.12 0.38
N VAL A 157 -0.83 -21.74 0.12
CA VAL A 157 -1.78 -22.60 -0.60
C VAL A 157 -1.32 -22.87 -2.04
N ARG A 158 -0.79 -21.86 -2.72
CA ARG A 158 -0.29 -21.98 -4.10
C ARG A 158 0.86 -22.98 -4.22
N HIS A 159 1.72 -23.01 -3.21
CA HIS A 159 2.90 -23.89 -3.17
C HIS A 159 2.67 -25.21 -2.40
N GLY A 160 1.41 -25.55 -2.08
CA GLY A 160 1.08 -26.80 -1.39
C GLY A 160 1.49 -26.83 0.09
N LYS A 161 1.87 -25.70 0.67
CA LYS A 161 2.33 -25.56 2.07
C LYS A 161 1.20 -25.22 3.05
N ALA A 162 -0.01 -25.06 2.55
CA ALA A 162 -1.26 -25.00 3.30
C ALA A 162 -2.42 -25.46 2.43
N THR A 163 -3.44 -26.08 3.02
CA THR A 163 -4.60 -26.58 2.29
C THR A 163 -5.66 -25.51 2.05
N SER A 164 -5.70 -24.47 2.86
CA SER A 164 -6.69 -23.38 2.76
C SER A 164 -6.17 -22.06 3.32
N ASN A 165 -6.82 -20.97 2.93
CA ASN A 165 -6.51 -19.64 3.44
C ASN A 165 -7.57 -19.17 4.44
N PRO A 166 -7.30 -19.19 5.74
CA PRO A 166 -8.25 -18.81 6.79
C PRO A 166 -8.55 -17.31 6.84
N TRP A 167 -7.62 -16.47 6.35
CA TRP A 167 -7.71 -15.01 6.41
C TRP A 167 -8.75 -14.41 5.45
N ARG A 168 -9.31 -15.23 4.56
CA ARG A 168 -10.26 -14.76 3.54
C ARG A 168 -11.51 -14.13 4.14
N LEU A 169 -12.00 -14.68 5.25
CA LEU A 169 -13.22 -14.25 5.95
C LEU A 169 -12.93 -13.37 7.18
N ALA A 170 -11.66 -13.19 7.54
CA ALA A 170 -11.28 -12.41 8.72
C ALA A 170 -11.33 -10.88 8.52
N ARG A 171 -11.76 -10.40 7.36
CA ARG A 171 -11.97 -8.97 7.09
C ARG A 171 -13.31 -8.52 7.68
N GLY A 172 -13.27 -7.48 8.51
CA GLY A 172 -14.49 -6.85 8.99
C GLY A 172 -15.16 -5.95 7.95
N ALA A 173 -16.47 -5.78 8.07
CA ALA A 173 -17.19 -4.78 7.31
C ALA A 173 -16.57 -3.40 7.54
N ARG A 174 -16.46 -2.58 6.50
CA ARG A 174 -16.13 -1.17 6.65
C ARG A 174 -17.26 -0.54 7.47
N ARG A 175 -16.97 -0.10 8.70
CA ARG A 175 -17.83 0.87 9.33
C ARG A 175 -17.75 2.13 8.46
N ILE A 176 -18.89 2.77 8.20
CA ILE A 176 -18.94 4.16 7.77
C ILE A 176 -18.52 4.94 9.02
N ALA A 177 -17.21 4.96 9.30
CA ALA A 177 -16.68 5.84 10.30
C ALA A 177 -16.74 7.25 9.71
N GLU A 178 -16.97 8.23 10.54
CA GLU A 178 -16.61 9.61 10.23
C GLU A 178 -15.15 9.60 9.80
N GLU A 179 -14.94 9.56 8.48
CA GLU A 179 -13.59 9.59 7.92
C GLU A 179 -13.07 10.98 8.23
N SER A 180 -12.05 11.07 9.10
CA SER A 180 -11.34 12.32 9.26
C SER A 180 -10.68 12.65 7.91
N HIS A 181 -11.24 13.63 7.22
CA HIS A 181 -10.75 14.05 5.90
C HIS A 181 -9.61 15.05 6.07
N GLY A 182 -8.58 14.91 5.23
CA GLY A 182 -7.60 15.97 5.08
C GLY A 182 -8.29 17.18 4.43
N ARG A 183 -8.09 18.39 4.99
CA ARG A 183 -8.60 19.63 4.40
C ARG A 183 -7.53 20.40 3.63
N ALA A 184 -7.96 21.32 2.82
CA ALA A 184 -7.08 22.36 2.25
C ALA A 184 -6.73 23.41 3.33
N PHE A 185 -5.56 23.99 3.22
CA PHE A 185 -5.16 25.14 4.03
C PHE A 185 -5.73 26.43 3.44
N SER A 186 -6.14 27.37 4.28
CA SER A 186 -6.54 28.72 3.86
C SER A 186 -5.33 29.55 3.38
N ALA A 187 -5.58 30.65 2.70
CA ALA A 187 -4.50 31.54 2.24
C ALA A 187 -3.67 32.08 3.41
N ASP A 188 -4.32 32.46 4.52
CA ASP A 188 -3.66 32.91 5.74
C ASP A 188 -2.82 31.79 6.39
N GLU A 189 -3.35 30.56 6.49
CA GLU A 189 -2.59 29.41 6.97
C GLU A 189 -1.37 29.11 6.10
N ILE A 190 -1.51 29.21 4.78
CA ILE A 190 -0.39 29.02 3.84
C ILE A 190 0.73 30.04 4.13
N GLY A 191 0.40 31.31 4.32
CA GLY A 191 1.38 32.35 4.67
C GLY A 191 2.14 32.01 5.95
N ARG A 192 1.43 31.65 7.01
CA ARG A 192 2.03 31.28 8.30
C ARG A 192 2.85 29.98 8.21
N ILE A 193 2.40 29.00 7.41
CA ILE A 193 3.13 27.75 7.19
C ILE A 193 4.46 28.02 6.46
N LEU A 194 4.46 28.86 5.44
CA LEU A 194 5.67 29.21 4.69
C LEU A 194 6.67 29.97 5.58
N GLU A 195 6.19 30.92 6.39
CA GLU A 195 7.02 31.66 7.35
C GLU A 195 7.65 30.71 8.39
N ALA A 196 6.85 29.83 8.99
CA ALA A 196 7.34 28.83 9.93
C ALA A 196 8.33 27.85 9.28
N ALA A 197 8.10 27.45 8.04
CA ALA A 197 8.99 26.59 7.27
C ALA A 197 10.34 27.25 7.00
N ARG A 198 10.34 28.55 6.65
CA ARG A 198 11.55 29.36 6.48
C ARG A 198 12.34 29.47 7.79
N ALA A 199 11.68 29.79 8.90
CA ALA A 199 12.31 29.91 10.21
C ALA A 199 12.93 28.61 10.72
N LEU A 200 12.38 27.46 10.34
CA LEU A 200 12.93 26.14 10.69
C LEU A 200 14.15 25.75 9.86
N GLY A 201 14.35 26.32 8.69
CA GLY A 201 15.43 25.94 7.79
C GLY A 201 15.32 24.48 7.30
N CYS A 202 16.48 23.79 7.20
CA CYS A 202 16.55 22.37 6.81
C CYS A 202 15.73 22.04 5.54
N GLU A 203 15.80 22.92 4.53
CA GLU A 203 15.10 22.79 3.24
C GLU A 203 13.55 22.83 3.33
N TRP A 204 12.97 23.17 4.51
CA TRP A 204 11.51 23.14 4.68
C TRP A 204 10.79 24.15 3.80
N GLU A 205 11.32 25.38 3.64
CA GLU A 205 10.69 26.39 2.79
C GLU A 205 10.52 25.85 1.35
N GLY A 206 11.60 25.31 0.79
CA GLY A 206 11.58 24.73 -0.55
C GLY A 206 10.63 23.56 -0.69
N VAL A 207 10.67 22.63 0.26
CA VAL A 207 9.81 21.43 0.25
C VAL A 207 8.33 21.80 0.37
N VAL A 208 7.97 22.76 1.23
CA VAL A 208 6.58 23.22 1.39
C VAL A 208 6.13 23.96 0.13
N THR A 209 6.96 24.86 -0.39
CA THR A 209 6.64 25.62 -1.63
C THR A 209 6.43 24.67 -2.82
N LEU A 210 7.34 23.74 -3.04
CA LEU A 210 7.15 22.76 -4.11
C LEU A 210 5.86 21.95 -3.93
N ALA A 211 5.58 21.47 -2.72
CA ALA A 211 4.36 20.71 -2.47
C ALA A 211 3.08 21.52 -2.74
N LEU A 212 3.06 22.80 -2.36
CA LEU A 212 1.92 23.70 -2.58
C LEU A 212 1.66 24.03 -4.04
N TYR A 213 2.72 24.15 -4.86
CA TYR A 213 2.58 24.61 -6.24
C TYR A 213 2.78 23.50 -7.29
N THR A 214 3.09 22.27 -6.86
CA THR A 214 3.19 21.11 -7.76
C THR A 214 2.23 19.99 -7.40
N GLY A 215 1.72 19.98 -6.17
CA GLY A 215 0.91 18.90 -5.65
C GLY A 215 1.64 17.55 -5.57
N LEU A 216 2.94 17.49 -5.70
CA LEU A 216 3.73 16.26 -5.56
C LEU A 216 3.63 15.68 -4.15
N ARG A 217 3.77 14.36 -4.02
CA ARG A 217 3.78 13.72 -2.71
C ARG A 217 5.07 14.06 -1.96
N LYS A 218 5.03 14.07 -0.63
CA LYS A 218 6.18 14.40 0.24
C LYS A 218 7.47 13.76 -0.25
N ARG A 219 7.47 12.43 -0.46
CA ARG A 219 8.68 11.72 -0.88
C ARG A 219 9.14 12.10 -2.28
N ASP A 220 8.20 12.38 -3.20
CA ASP A 220 8.53 12.78 -4.57
C ASP A 220 9.16 14.20 -4.58
N VAL A 221 8.73 15.12 -3.69
CA VAL A 221 9.38 16.42 -3.48
C VAL A 221 10.76 16.24 -2.85
N GLU A 222 10.85 15.52 -1.73
CA GLU A 222 12.11 15.31 -0.98
C GLU A 222 13.20 14.61 -1.79
N THR A 223 12.82 13.85 -2.82
CA THR A 223 13.76 13.16 -3.72
C THR A 223 13.75 13.72 -5.14
N LEU A 224 13.39 14.99 -5.29
CA LEU A 224 13.47 15.65 -6.60
C LEU A 224 14.94 15.80 -6.99
N ARG A 225 15.25 15.42 -8.24
CA ARG A 225 16.59 15.52 -8.80
C ARG A 225 16.67 16.69 -9.77
N TRP A 226 17.84 17.27 -9.92
CA TRP A 226 18.06 18.35 -10.88
C TRP A 226 17.78 17.91 -12.33
N GLU A 227 18.04 16.66 -12.68
CA GLU A 227 17.71 16.08 -14.00
C GLU A 227 16.20 16.00 -14.30
N GLU A 228 15.36 16.17 -13.28
CA GLU A 228 13.89 16.21 -13.38
C GLU A 228 13.35 17.64 -13.47
N VAL A 229 14.24 18.65 -13.40
CA VAL A 229 13.93 20.09 -13.48
C VAL A 229 14.37 20.60 -14.84
N ASP A 230 13.42 20.89 -15.70
CA ASP A 230 13.66 21.49 -17.02
C ASP A 230 13.44 23.00 -16.91
N GLU A 231 14.50 23.73 -16.59
CA GLU A 231 14.45 25.18 -16.44
C GLU A 231 14.20 25.89 -17.76
N ALA A 232 14.70 25.36 -18.87
CA ALA A 232 14.54 25.97 -20.19
C ALA A 232 13.07 26.01 -20.61
N HIS A 233 12.32 24.93 -20.34
CA HIS A 233 10.90 24.86 -20.65
C HIS A 233 10.00 25.21 -19.45
N GLY A 234 10.60 25.45 -18.27
CA GLY A 234 9.87 25.76 -17.04
C GLY A 234 9.00 24.62 -16.53
N LEU A 235 9.52 23.40 -16.54
CA LEU A 235 8.80 22.19 -16.18
C LEU A 235 9.50 21.37 -15.10
N ILE A 236 8.75 20.71 -14.25
CA ILE A 236 9.21 19.61 -13.40
C ILE A 236 8.65 18.32 -13.99
N ALA A 237 9.53 17.43 -14.43
CA ALA A 237 9.18 16.18 -15.09
C ALA A 237 9.52 14.98 -14.20
N LYS A 238 8.60 14.61 -13.31
CA LYS A 238 8.78 13.59 -12.28
C LYS A 238 8.07 12.28 -12.62
N THR A 239 8.73 11.16 -12.40
CA THR A 239 8.08 9.84 -12.30
C THR A 239 7.83 9.53 -10.82
N PRO A 240 6.59 9.70 -10.31
CA PRO A 240 6.34 9.53 -8.89
C PRO A 240 6.59 8.08 -8.45
N GLY A 241 7.31 7.90 -7.33
CA GLY A 241 7.75 6.57 -6.87
C GLY A 241 6.60 5.57 -6.67
N LYS A 242 5.42 6.03 -6.22
CA LYS A 242 4.24 5.17 -6.05
C LYS A 242 3.67 4.65 -7.37
N THR A 243 3.87 5.36 -8.48
CA THR A 243 3.32 5.05 -9.81
C THR A 243 4.41 4.69 -10.83
N ALA A 244 5.67 4.65 -10.40
CA ALA A 244 6.82 4.35 -11.26
C ALA A 244 6.67 3.03 -12.02
N ARG A 245 6.13 1.99 -11.37
CA ARG A 245 5.85 0.69 -12.00
C ARG A 245 4.83 0.75 -13.14
N ARG A 246 4.03 1.81 -13.21
CA ARG A 246 3.04 2.04 -14.28
C ARG A 246 3.56 2.96 -15.38
N GLY A 247 4.84 3.38 -15.30
CA GLY A 247 5.45 4.28 -16.25
C GLY A 247 4.85 5.69 -16.30
N ILE A 248 4.07 6.08 -15.27
CA ILE A 248 3.38 7.38 -15.26
C ILE A 248 4.40 8.46 -14.92
N ARG A 249 4.64 9.34 -15.86
CA ARG A 249 5.44 10.56 -15.71
C ARG A 249 4.49 11.76 -15.64
N VAL A 250 4.70 12.65 -14.69
CA VAL A 250 3.99 13.93 -14.60
C VAL A 250 4.91 15.05 -15.06
N ALA A 251 4.40 15.94 -15.89
CA ALA A 251 5.07 17.17 -16.28
C ALA A 251 4.26 18.34 -15.70
N ILE A 252 4.86 19.07 -14.75
CA ILE A 252 4.20 20.13 -14.01
C ILE A 252 4.89 21.46 -14.36
N PRO A 253 4.16 22.44 -14.91
CA PRO A 253 4.68 23.78 -15.13
C PRO A 253 5.12 24.40 -13.80
N MET A 254 6.27 25.08 -13.79
CA MET A 254 6.79 25.73 -12.62
C MET A 254 6.10 27.07 -12.39
N HIS A 255 5.48 27.22 -11.24
CA HIS A 255 5.02 28.50 -10.71
C HIS A 255 6.22 29.38 -10.34
N GLU A 256 6.06 30.70 -10.35
CA GLU A 256 7.12 31.67 -10.01
C GLU A 256 7.75 31.40 -8.63
N ALA A 257 6.94 31.08 -7.62
CA ALA A 257 7.44 30.75 -6.28
C ALA A 257 8.38 29.52 -6.31
N VAL A 258 8.11 28.54 -7.16
CA VAL A 258 8.97 27.35 -7.34
C VAL A 258 10.28 27.73 -8.01
N ARG A 259 10.24 28.59 -9.04
CA ARG A 259 11.45 29.09 -9.72
C ARG A 259 12.40 29.80 -8.76
N ARG A 260 11.86 30.66 -7.86
CA ARG A 260 12.66 31.35 -6.84
C ARG A 260 13.38 30.37 -5.92
N VAL A 261 12.65 29.41 -5.37
CA VAL A 261 13.23 28.39 -4.48
C VAL A 261 14.31 27.56 -5.18
N LEU A 262 14.10 27.22 -6.46
CA LEU A 262 15.09 26.46 -7.23
C LEU A 262 16.33 27.31 -7.61
N ALA A 263 16.16 28.62 -7.80
CA ALA A 263 17.28 29.52 -8.07
C ALA A 263 18.23 29.64 -6.87
N ASP A 264 17.68 29.62 -5.65
CA ASP A 264 18.43 29.75 -4.39
C ASP A 264 18.94 28.39 -3.86
N ALA A 265 18.57 27.26 -4.49
CA ALA A 265 18.93 25.93 -4.02
C ALA A 265 20.36 25.53 -4.40
N ASP A 266 21.03 24.80 -3.49
CA ASP A 266 22.37 24.28 -3.71
C ASP A 266 22.40 23.21 -4.83
N ARG A 267 23.31 23.40 -5.78
CA ARG A 267 23.50 22.50 -6.95
C ARG A 267 24.69 21.54 -6.79
N SER A 268 25.31 21.50 -5.62
CA SER A 268 26.45 20.59 -5.37
C SER A 268 26.03 19.09 -5.32
N SER A 269 24.73 18.83 -5.20
CA SER A 269 24.15 17.49 -5.13
C SER A 269 23.31 17.18 -6.38
N ALA A 270 23.12 15.90 -6.68
CA ALA A 270 22.18 15.46 -7.69
C ALA A 270 20.69 15.72 -7.28
N PHE A 271 20.43 15.95 -6.00
CA PHE A 271 19.10 16.23 -5.45
C PHE A 271 18.92 17.72 -5.17
N VAL A 272 17.72 18.24 -5.42
CA VAL A 272 17.33 19.61 -5.07
C VAL A 272 17.32 19.83 -3.55
N PHE A 273 16.96 18.78 -2.79
CA PHE A 273 16.94 18.79 -1.33
C PHE A 273 17.84 17.66 -0.80
N PRO A 274 19.19 17.85 -0.81
CA PRO A 274 20.13 16.78 -0.50
C PRO A 274 19.99 16.22 0.91
N TRP A 275 19.76 17.07 1.90
CA TRP A 275 19.59 16.63 3.27
C TRP A 275 18.33 15.75 3.43
N ARG A 276 17.21 16.14 2.84
CA ARG A 276 15.96 15.40 2.88
C ARG A 276 16.01 14.10 2.08
N ALA A 277 16.72 14.10 0.97
CA ALA A 277 16.91 12.91 0.15
C ALA A 277 17.74 11.84 0.90
N ALA A 278 18.80 12.25 1.58
CA ALA A 278 19.68 11.39 2.35
C ALA A 278 19.00 10.82 3.62
N HIS A 279 18.07 11.57 4.21
CA HIS A 279 17.41 11.22 5.48
C HIS A 279 15.89 10.99 5.29
N PRO A 280 15.46 9.82 4.81
CA PRO A 280 14.03 9.54 4.64
C PRO A 280 13.30 9.54 5.99
N ALA A 281 12.01 9.87 5.95
CA ALA A 281 11.17 9.89 7.14
C ALA A 281 11.26 8.58 7.95
N GLY A 282 11.47 8.68 9.25
CA GLY A 282 11.68 7.55 10.16
C GLY A 282 13.15 7.11 10.33
N GLN A 283 14.08 7.66 9.55
CA GLN A 283 15.52 7.41 9.68
C GLN A 283 16.33 8.71 9.93
N ARG A 284 15.61 9.81 10.14
CA ARG A 284 16.24 11.11 10.37
C ARG A 284 16.83 11.21 11.76
N PRO A 285 18.00 11.83 11.91
CA PRO A 285 18.54 12.14 13.24
C PRO A 285 17.53 12.98 14.01
N LYS A 286 17.43 12.78 15.33
CA LYS A 286 16.53 13.59 16.18
C LYS A 286 16.91 15.06 16.22
N ILE A 287 18.19 15.37 16.02
CA ILE A 287 18.70 16.75 15.95
C ILE A 287 18.57 17.26 14.51
N GLY A 288 17.87 18.37 14.33
CA GLY A 288 17.63 18.98 13.01
C GLY A 288 16.52 18.36 12.15
N ASP A 289 15.90 17.27 12.58
CA ASP A 289 14.72 16.75 11.91
C ASP A 289 13.45 17.26 12.57
N HIS A 290 12.96 18.36 12.05
CA HIS A 290 11.66 18.86 12.43
C HIS A 290 10.61 18.14 11.58
N PRO A 291 9.67 17.38 12.17
CA PRO A 291 8.55 16.84 11.44
C PRO A 291 7.64 17.98 10.92
N PHE A 292 6.88 17.74 9.86
CA PHE A 292 5.92 18.77 9.37
C PHE A 292 4.91 19.21 10.45
N ALA A 293 4.65 18.36 11.44
CA ALA A 293 3.86 18.73 12.61
C ALA A 293 4.46 19.93 13.38
N GLU A 294 5.79 20.06 13.42
CA GLU A 294 6.42 21.23 14.04
C GLU A 294 6.26 22.49 13.20
N VAL A 295 6.32 22.38 11.88
CA VAL A 295 5.98 23.50 10.98
C VAL A 295 4.57 24.00 11.26
N LEU A 296 3.60 23.07 11.39
CA LEU A 296 2.20 23.39 11.68
C LEU A 296 2.05 24.03 13.08
N ALA A 297 2.73 23.48 14.09
CA ALA A 297 2.70 24.00 15.45
C ALA A 297 3.22 25.44 15.53
N ARG A 298 4.37 25.74 14.88
CA ARG A 298 4.92 27.09 14.79
C ARG A 298 4.03 28.05 14.00
N ALA A 299 3.38 27.55 12.96
CA ALA A 299 2.41 28.31 12.19
C ALA A 299 1.09 28.56 12.93
N GLY A 300 0.89 27.98 14.12
CA GLY A 300 -0.38 28.04 14.86
C GLY A 300 -1.53 27.42 14.09
N VAL A 301 -1.26 26.38 13.26
CA VAL A 301 -2.28 25.69 12.48
C VAL A 301 -2.66 24.39 13.19
N VAL A 302 -3.90 24.31 13.63
CA VAL A 302 -4.45 23.20 14.42
C VAL A 302 -5.59 22.54 13.67
N ALA A 303 -5.70 21.20 13.79
CA ALA A 303 -6.84 20.46 13.28
C ALA A 303 -8.08 20.73 14.16
N GLN A 304 -9.23 20.93 13.54
CA GLN A 304 -10.52 20.97 14.23
C GLN A 304 -11.04 19.54 14.47
N ALA A 305 -12.11 19.41 15.27
CA ALA A 305 -12.74 18.12 15.51
C ALA A 305 -13.17 17.46 14.19
N GLY A 306 -12.75 16.20 13.98
CA GLY A 306 -13.00 15.46 12.73
C GLY A 306 -12.03 15.75 11.59
N GLU A 307 -11.11 16.72 11.73
CA GLU A 307 -10.09 17.01 10.71
C GLU A 307 -8.79 16.25 10.96
N ARG A 308 -8.07 16.01 9.89
CA ARG A 308 -6.70 15.49 9.92
C ARG A 308 -5.80 16.39 9.08
N ILE A 309 -4.90 17.12 9.71
CA ILE A 309 -3.89 17.91 9.01
C ILE A 309 -2.55 17.18 8.96
N SER A 310 -1.91 17.23 7.82
CA SER A 310 -0.62 16.56 7.56
C SER A 310 0.02 17.17 6.32
N PHE A 311 1.25 16.77 6.01
CA PHE A 311 1.91 17.19 4.76
C PHE A 311 1.06 16.95 3.50
N HIS A 312 0.23 15.89 3.50
CA HIS A 312 -0.63 15.59 2.35
C HIS A 312 -1.71 16.68 2.11
N CYS A 313 -2.03 17.46 3.13
CA CYS A 313 -2.95 18.60 3.00
C CYS A 313 -2.42 19.69 2.08
N LEU A 314 -1.09 19.85 1.92
CA LEU A 314 -0.50 20.75 0.92
C LEU A 314 -0.94 20.36 -0.51
N ARG A 315 -0.96 19.07 -0.80
CA ARG A 315 -1.47 18.56 -2.08
C ARG A 315 -3.00 18.72 -2.21
N HIS A 316 -3.75 18.56 -1.13
CA HIS A 316 -5.18 18.89 -1.12
C HIS A 316 -5.39 20.36 -1.44
N THR A 317 -4.61 21.24 -0.80
CA THR A 317 -4.62 22.68 -1.05
C THR A 317 -4.34 23.00 -2.53
N PHE A 318 -3.31 22.38 -3.12
CA PHE A 318 -3.01 22.54 -4.55
C PHE A 318 -4.21 22.21 -5.44
N VAL A 319 -4.82 21.03 -5.23
CA VAL A 319 -5.96 20.58 -6.04
C VAL A 319 -7.20 21.44 -5.81
N THR A 320 -7.45 21.89 -4.57
CA THR A 320 -8.57 22.75 -4.21
C THR A 320 -8.41 24.15 -4.84
N ARG A 321 -7.24 24.75 -4.72
CA ARG A 321 -6.97 26.06 -5.35
C ARG A 321 -7.11 26.02 -6.87
N LEU A 322 -6.65 24.96 -7.52
CA LEU A 322 -6.89 24.77 -8.96
C LEU A 322 -8.40 24.66 -9.29
N ALA A 323 -9.18 24.01 -8.40
CA ALA A 323 -10.63 23.92 -8.58
C ALA A 323 -11.30 25.28 -8.43
N GLU A 324 -10.92 26.05 -7.42
CA GLU A 324 -11.39 27.42 -7.16
C GLU A 324 -11.01 28.37 -8.31
N ALA A 325 -9.86 28.16 -8.94
CA ALA A 325 -9.42 28.86 -10.14
C ALA A 325 -10.13 28.40 -11.44
N GLY A 326 -11.13 27.51 -11.35
CA GLY A 326 -11.91 27.04 -12.50
C GLY A 326 -11.19 26.06 -13.41
N VAL A 327 -10.09 25.43 -12.93
CA VAL A 327 -9.36 24.43 -13.73
C VAL A 327 -10.15 23.14 -13.84
N ALA A 328 -10.30 22.61 -15.04
CA ALA A 328 -11.06 21.38 -15.32
C ALA A 328 -10.52 20.17 -14.51
N GLN A 329 -11.41 19.27 -14.12
CA GLN A 329 -11.06 18.15 -13.22
C GLN A 329 -9.98 17.23 -13.81
N ASP A 330 -10.02 16.95 -15.10
CA ASP A 330 -9.03 16.11 -15.79
C ASP A 330 -7.64 16.74 -15.77
N VAL A 331 -7.51 18.05 -15.94
CA VAL A 331 -6.25 18.81 -15.84
C VAL A 331 -5.73 18.74 -14.41
N ARG A 332 -6.58 18.97 -13.39
CA ARG A 332 -6.20 18.85 -11.98
C ARG A 332 -5.69 17.45 -11.62
N MET A 333 -6.38 16.41 -12.12
CA MET A 333 -5.98 15.02 -11.90
C MET A 333 -4.64 14.69 -12.56
N ARG A 334 -4.39 15.20 -13.77
CA ARG A 334 -3.10 15.05 -14.46
C ARG A 334 -1.96 15.71 -13.69
N LEU A 335 -2.11 16.99 -13.35
CA LEU A 335 -1.12 17.75 -12.57
C LEU A 335 -0.81 17.07 -11.23
N ALA A 336 -1.84 16.59 -10.54
CA ALA A 336 -1.66 15.87 -9.29
C ALA A 336 -1.14 14.43 -9.48
N GLY A 337 -1.08 13.87 -10.70
CA GLY A 337 -0.69 12.48 -10.94
C GLY A 337 -1.64 11.49 -10.25
N HIS A 338 -2.96 11.77 -10.28
CA HIS A 338 -3.98 10.84 -9.85
C HIS A 338 -4.20 9.81 -10.95
N THR A 339 -3.98 8.53 -10.64
CA THR A 339 -4.13 7.44 -11.59
C THR A 339 -5.57 6.98 -11.67
N ASN A 340 -6.34 7.55 -12.61
CA ASN A 340 -7.37 6.77 -13.27
C ASN A 340 -6.78 6.30 -14.61
N ALA A 341 -6.84 5.01 -14.88
CA ALA A 341 -6.07 4.32 -15.91
C ALA A 341 -6.34 4.73 -17.37
N ALA A 342 -7.28 5.62 -17.62
CA ALA A 342 -7.69 6.02 -18.98
C ALA A 342 -6.89 7.20 -19.57
N THR A 343 -5.95 7.80 -18.85
CA THR A 343 -5.37 9.10 -19.24
C THR A 343 -3.89 9.06 -19.67
N SER A 344 -3.32 7.89 -19.89
CA SER A 344 -1.89 7.76 -20.25
C SER A 344 -1.53 8.28 -21.66
N ASN A 345 -2.49 8.42 -22.56
CA ASN A 345 -2.20 8.67 -23.98
C ASN A 345 -2.37 10.14 -24.45
N LEU A 346 -2.56 11.10 -23.53
CA LEU A 346 -2.86 12.51 -23.89
C LEU A 346 -1.76 13.50 -23.51
N TYR A 347 -0.52 13.05 -23.31
CA TYR A 347 0.56 13.90 -22.78
C TYR A 347 1.10 14.98 -23.71
N THR A 348 0.78 14.97 -25.01
CA THR A 348 1.40 15.88 -25.99
C THR A 348 0.62 17.15 -26.29
N HIS A 349 -0.67 17.22 -25.94
CA HIS A 349 -1.53 18.33 -26.44
C HIS A 349 -1.99 19.36 -25.40
N ASP A 350 -1.56 19.28 -24.14
CA ASP A 350 -2.20 20.06 -23.07
C ASP A 350 -1.26 20.83 -22.12
N LEU A 351 -0.03 21.09 -22.55
CA LEU A 351 0.93 21.92 -21.78
C LEU A 351 0.47 23.38 -21.65
N ALA A 352 -0.24 23.92 -22.63
CA ALA A 352 -0.78 25.28 -22.58
C ALA A 352 -1.82 25.41 -21.46
N ALA A 353 -2.82 24.51 -21.42
CA ALA A 353 -3.83 24.50 -20.38
C ALA A 353 -3.21 24.27 -18.97
N SER A 354 -2.15 23.47 -18.89
CA SER A 354 -1.45 23.22 -17.64
C SER A 354 -0.66 24.45 -17.17
N ARG A 355 -0.06 25.23 -18.09
CA ARG A 355 0.62 26.50 -17.77
C ARG A 355 -0.38 27.56 -17.28
N ASP A 356 -1.49 27.73 -17.97
CA ASP A 356 -2.56 28.62 -17.58
C ASP A 356 -3.13 28.25 -16.20
N ALA A 357 -3.31 26.95 -15.94
CA ALA A 357 -3.78 26.45 -14.66
C ALA A 357 -2.83 26.81 -13.51
N ILE A 358 -1.53 26.65 -13.72
CA ILE A 358 -0.51 26.98 -12.70
C ILE A 358 -0.37 28.50 -12.52
N ALA A 359 -0.50 29.29 -13.59
CA ALA A 359 -0.46 30.75 -13.50
C ALA A 359 -1.62 31.36 -12.68
N ARG A 360 -2.74 30.63 -12.57
CA ARG A 360 -3.91 31.05 -11.76
C ARG A 360 -3.77 30.77 -10.26
N LEU A 361 -2.68 30.18 -9.81
CA LEU A 361 -2.38 30.01 -8.39
C LEU A 361 -1.78 31.31 -7.84
N ALA A 362 -2.63 32.24 -7.44
CA ALA A 362 -2.22 33.48 -6.77
C ALA A 362 -1.73 33.23 -5.34
#